data_4208c9d55e1c11fb226429af9b2493e6
#
_entry.id   4208c9d55e1c11fb226429af9b2493e6
#
_cell.length_a   1.000
_cell.length_b   1.000
_cell.length_c   1.000
_cell.angle_alpha   90.00
_cell.angle_beta   90.00
_cell.angle_gamma   90.00
#
_symmetry.space_group_name_H-M   'P 1'
#
loop_
_entity.id
_entity.type
_entity.pdbx_description
1 polymer ?
#
loop_
_entity_poly.entity_id
_entity_poly.type
_entity_poly.pdbx_seq_one_letter_code
_entity_poly.pdbx_strand_id
1 'polypeptide(L)'
;VGAVRGEASSGSRPGGDVWGEASGRHLKKGSTVTLHHHTSRTPLNRPEAMDSRPPSEAAPTAEHLLSQAAVELEAPDIRGYRKLHPFWPGIDYVIRLQSPRPGPHVLIQALTHGNELCGAIAIDYLMRESIRPERGVLSLVFANVEAYRRWDPEHPHSNRYCDEDYNRVWSDDVLNSTRDSIELRRARALCAYIDSADFLLDLHSMSAPCEPLMVCGVREGGGLKAVELSRALGLPRWLMMDTGHAAGLRMIERRAFADPHAGAVAVLLEAGQHWEMSTAQVAIDLSLRFLAHTGTVPPRWAQSRCVLPTTHQQVIQVTEAVTAQSLDFVWLGEYQGLEIVPDQGTPVARDGDLSICTPYPDCVLVMPTRARFAPGQTMLRFGRLL
;
A
#
# COMPACT_ATOMS: atom_id res chain seq x y z
N VAL A 1 16.93 7.07 -57.23
CA VAL A 1 16.25 7.76 -58.33
C VAL A 1 14.78 7.87 -57.96
N GLY A 2 14.27 9.08 -57.90
CA GLY A 2 12.85 9.37 -57.86
C GLY A 2 12.30 10.00 -56.57
N ALA A 3 12.52 11.31 -56.41
CA ALA A 3 11.76 12.15 -55.50
C ALA A 3 10.46 12.61 -56.17
N VAL A 4 9.37 12.71 -55.45
CA VAL A 4 8.25 13.61 -55.80
C VAL A 4 7.75 14.30 -54.53
N ARG A 5 7.74 15.62 -54.60
CA ARG A 5 7.14 16.60 -53.68
C ARG A 5 5.67 16.84 -54.07
N GLY A 6 4.87 17.32 -53.11
CA GLY A 6 3.60 17.97 -53.28
C GLY A 6 3.02 18.28 -51.92
N GLU A 7 3.09 19.37 -51.48
CA GLU A 7 2.51 20.74 -51.44
C GLU A 7 1.21 20.82 -50.64
N ALA A 8 1.19 21.84 -49.82
CA ALA A 8 0.19 22.28 -48.86
C ALA A 8 -1.05 22.93 -49.45
N SER A 9 -2.18 22.94 -48.73
CA SER A 9 -3.17 24.01 -48.77
C SER A 9 -3.89 24.11 -47.42
N SER A 10 -3.78 25.13 -46.79
CA SER A 10 -4.46 26.29 -46.21
C SER A 10 -5.97 26.38 -46.41
N GLY A 11 -6.68 26.72 -45.32
CA GLY A 11 -8.08 27.21 -45.32
C GLY A 11 -8.59 27.25 -43.87
N SER A 12 -8.41 28.31 -43.18
CA SER A 12 -9.22 29.51 -42.84
C SER A 12 -10.47 29.28 -41.99
N ARG A 13 -10.48 29.97 -40.86
CA ARG A 13 -11.62 30.31 -40.00
C ARG A 13 -12.59 31.29 -40.66
N PRO A 14 -13.83 31.53 -40.18
CA PRO A 14 -14.16 32.38 -39.03
C PRO A 14 -15.31 31.83 -38.15
N GLY A 15 -15.53 32.22 -36.92
CA GLY A 15 -15.76 33.51 -36.29
C GLY A 15 -17.24 33.63 -35.90
N GLY A 16 -17.57 34.07 -34.71
CA GLY A 16 -18.93 34.50 -34.36
C GLY A 16 -19.22 34.44 -32.89
N ASP A 17 -19.04 35.57 -32.23
CA ASP A 17 -19.53 35.98 -30.93
C ASP A 17 -21.07 35.89 -30.84
N VAL A 18 -21.65 35.88 -29.63
CA VAL A 18 -22.60 36.91 -29.13
C VAL A 18 -23.13 36.52 -27.74
N TRP A 19 -22.82 37.27 -26.73
CA TRP A 19 -23.51 37.92 -25.64
C TRP A 19 -24.93 37.52 -25.25
N GLY A 20 -25.19 37.45 -23.91
CA GLY A 20 -26.50 37.48 -23.31
C GLY A 20 -26.47 37.67 -21.78
N GLU A 21 -26.29 38.91 -21.34
CA GLU A 21 -26.63 39.40 -19.99
C GLU A 21 -28.14 39.55 -19.85
N ALA A 22 -28.68 39.29 -18.67
CA ALA A 22 -29.80 40.04 -18.03
C ALA A 22 -30.02 39.52 -16.61
N SER A 23 -29.71 40.36 -15.64
CA SER A 23 -30.58 41.17 -14.73
C SER A 23 -31.43 40.35 -13.78
N GLY A 24 -31.20 40.36 -12.54
CA GLY A 24 -31.36 41.21 -11.41
C GLY A 24 -32.82 41.50 -10.99
N ARG A 25 -33.24 41.00 -9.84
CA ARG A 25 -34.27 41.67 -9.02
C ARG A 25 -34.09 41.42 -7.52
N HIS A 26 -33.96 42.54 -6.82
CA HIS A 26 -34.16 42.76 -5.40
C HIS A 26 -35.61 42.60 -4.98
N LEU A 27 -35.84 42.33 -3.69
CA LEU A 27 -36.86 42.80 -2.73
C LEU A 27 -37.13 41.71 -1.70
N LYS A 28 -37.35 41.88 -0.42
CA LYS A 28 -37.50 43.00 0.54
C LYS A 28 -37.41 42.42 1.97
N LYS A 29 -37.08 43.29 2.91
CA LYS A 29 -37.08 43.20 4.37
C LYS A 29 -38.45 42.91 5.02
N GLY A 30 -38.39 42.44 6.28
CA GLY A 30 -39.37 42.57 7.35
C GLY A 30 -39.69 41.20 7.97
N SER A 31 -39.77 40.95 9.25
CA SER A 31 -40.00 41.81 10.43
C SER A 31 -39.53 41.07 11.68
N THR A 32 -39.03 41.84 12.61
CA THR A 32 -38.75 41.52 14.01
C THR A 32 -40.07 41.28 14.80
N VAL A 33 -40.13 40.24 15.62
CA VAL A 33 -41.09 40.17 16.74
C VAL A 33 -40.31 39.79 17.99
N THR A 34 -40.24 40.78 18.87
CA THR A 34 -39.81 40.69 20.26
C THR A 34 -41.06 40.42 21.13
N LEU A 35 -40.99 39.45 22.02
CA LEU A 35 -41.88 39.38 23.17
C LEU A 35 -41.14 38.94 24.42
N HIS A 36 -41.39 39.75 25.47
CA HIS A 36 -40.77 39.76 26.78
C HIS A 36 -41.37 38.76 27.78
N HIS A 37 -40.52 38.38 28.73
CA HIS A 37 -40.71 38.10 30.16
C HIS A 37 -41.76 37.08 30.65
N HIS A 38 -41.29 36.11 31.43
CA HIS A 38 -41.54 36.10 32.86
C HIS A 38 -40.59 35.19 33.65
N THR A 39 -40.06 35.77 34.70
CA THR A 39 -39.24 35.19 35.76
C THR A 39 -40.09 34.36 36.72
N SER A 40 -39.61 33.20 37.17
CA SER A 40 -39.83 32.73 38.54
C SER A 40 -38.70 31.80 38.98
N ARG A 41 -38.01 32.24 40.02
CA ARG A 41 -37.03 31.48 40.78
C ARG A 41 -37.73 30.57 41.78
N THR A 42 -37.28 29.31 41.87
CA THR A 42 -37.33 28.56 43.15
C THR A 42 -36.14 27.59 43.18
N PRO A 43 -35.39 27.51 44.26
CA PRO A 43 -34.24 26.66 44.38
C PRO A 43 -34.65 25.27 44.91
N LEU A 44 -34.21 24.19 44.27
CA LEU A 44 -34.34 22.85 44.83
C LEU A 44 -32.98 22.16 44.89
N ASN A 45 -32.68 21.73 46.10
CA ASN A 45 -31.63 20.92 46.64
C ASN A 45 -30.94 19.96 45.65
N ARG A 46 -29.61 20.00 45.68
CA ARG A 46 -28.75 18.90 45.27
C ARG A 46 -28.87 17.74 46.26
N PRO A 47 -28.87 16.49 45.75
CA PRO A 47 -28.22 15.39 46.41
C PRO A 47 -26.85 15.16 45.74
N GLU A 48 -25.79 15.17 46.53
CA GLU A 48 -24.50 14.65 46.18
C GLU A 48 -24.65 13.13 45.93
N ALA A 49 -24.57 12.72 44.67
CA ALA A 49 -24.33 11.32 44.32
C ALA A 49 -22.82 11.13 44.16
N MET A 50 -22.21 10.41 45.08
CA MET A 50 -20.89 9.84 44.97
C MET A 50 -20.84 9.00 43.71
N ASP A 51 -20.12 9.52 42.68
CA ASP A 51 -19.76 8.75 41.50
C ASP A 51 -18.59 7.82 41.88
N SER A 52 -18.93 6.62 42.34
CA SER A 52 -18.00 5.52 42.55
C SER A 52 -17.88 4.69 41.27
N ARG A 53 -17.31 5.25 40.22
CA ARG A 53 -16.77 4.47 39.14
C ARG A 53 -15.38 3.98 39.56
N PRO A 54 -15.10 2.66 39.38
CA PRO A 54 -13.74 2.16 39.55
C PRO A 54 -12.83 2.89 38.54
N PRO A 55 -11.54 3.11 38.87
CA PRO A 55 -10.62 3.71 37.94
C PRO A 55 -10.64 2.89 36.64
N SER A 56 -10.95 3.57 35.53
CA SER A 56 -10.84 3.02 34.18
C SER A 56 -9.49 2.32 34.08
N GLU A 57 -9.47 1.03 33.82
CA GLU A 57 -8.26 0.32 33.41
C GLU A 57 -7.58 1.16 32.34
N ALA A 58 -6.34 1.54 32.56
CA ALA A 58 -5.57 2.30 31.58
C ALA A 58 -5.58 1.52 30.28
N ALA A 59 -5.97 2.17 29.19
CA ALA A 59 -5.96 1.55 27.87
C ALA A 59 -4.58 0.88 27.62
N PRO A 60 -4.56 -0.35 27.09
CA PRO A 60 -3.31 -1.07 26.87
C PRO A 60 -2.38 -0.23 25.99
N THR A 61 -1.12 -0.16 26.36
CA THR A 61 -0.11 0.57 25.58
C THR A 61 0.06 -0.05 24.20
N ALA A 62 0.47 0.74 23.20
CA ALA A 62 0.75 0.24 21.84
C ALA A 62 1.74 -0.96 21.87
N GLU A 63 2.70 -0.98 22.78
CA GLU A 63 3.59 -2.14 23.01
C GLU A 63 2.81 -3.38 23.46
N HIS A 64 1.80 -3.22 24.28
CA HIS A 64 0.99 -4.35 24.77
C HIS A 64 0.12 -4.95 23.66
N LEU A 65 -0.44 -4.12 22.78
CA LEU A 65 -1.23 -4.57 21.63
C LEU A 65 -0.36 -5.22 20.55
N LEU A 66 0.85 -4.70 20.31
CA LEU A 66 1.80 -5.29 19.35
C LEU A 66 2.45 -6.57 19.89
N SER A 67 2.64 -6.68 21.20
CA SER A 67 3.20 -7.90 21.84
C SER A 67 2.22 -9.07 21.90
N GLN A 68 0.93 -8.86 21.59
CA GLN A 68 -0.12 -9.87 21.66
C GLN A 68 -0.49 -10.50 20.31
N ALA A 69 0.04 -10.00 19.19
CA ALA A 69 -0.19 -10.64 17.90
C ALA A 69 0.51 -12.01 17.89
N ALA A 70 -0.27 -13.08 17.97
CA ALA A 70 0.24 -14.43 17.91
C ALA A 70 0.92 -14.67 16.55
N VAL A 71 2.11 -15.26 16.56
CA VAL A 71 2.77 -15.72 15.34
C VAL A 71 2.18 -17.07 14.98
N GLU A 72 1.25 -17.08 14.01
CA GLU A 72 0.60 -18.29 13.52
C GLU A 72 1.37 -18.94 12.36
N LEU A 73 2.21 -18.12 11.67
CA LEU A 73 2.95 -18.56 10.50
C LEU A 73 4.29 -19.18 10.87
N GLU A 74 4.64 -20.27 10.23
CA GLU A 74 5.97 -20.83 10.25
C GLU A 74 6.83 -20.22 9.13
N ALA A 75 8.02 -19.73 9.48
CA ALA A 75 8.95 -19.16 8.53
C ALA A 75 9.56 -20.27 7.65
N PRO A 76 9.42 -20.24 6.31
CA PRO A 76 9.92 -21.27 5.44
C PRO A 76 11.45 -21.30 5.38
N ASP A 77 12.04 -22.48 5.29
CA ASP A 77 13.48 -22.61 5.04
C ASP A 77 13.81 -22.30 3.57
N ILE A 78 14.32 -21.10 3.34
CA ILE A 78 14.66 -20.62 1.99
C ILE A 78 16.10 -20.95 1.57
N ARG A 79 16.92 -21.60 2.42
CA ARG A 79 18.35 -21.87 2.15
C ARG A 79 18.57 -22.66 0.86
N GLY A 80 17.64 -23.59 0.55
CA GLY A 80 17.66 -24.37 -0.69
C GLY A 80 17.50 -23.54 -1.96
N TYR A 81 16.97 -22.31 -1.87
CA TYR A 81 16.75 -21.42 -3.00
C TYR A 81 17.94 -20.50 -3.31
N ARG A 82 19.01 -20.57 -2.54
CA ARG A 82 20.15 -19.66 -2.67
C ARG A 82 20.81 -19.70 -4.05
N LYS A 83 20.97 -20.88 -4.67
CA LYS A 83 21.67 -21.08 -5.95
C LYS A 83 20.91 -22.04 -6.85
N LEU A 84 19.70 -21.67 -7.27
CA LEU A 84 18.92 -22.53 -8.17
C LEU A 84 19.21 -22.30 -9.66
N HIS A 85 20.25 -21.52 -10.02
CA HIS A 85 20.54 -21.26 -11.42
C HIS A 85 21.91 -21.78 -11.82
N PRO A 86 21.99 -22.90 -12.59
CA PRO A 86 23.29 -23.50 -13.00
C PRO A 86 24.03 -22.71 -14.10
N PHE A 87 23.37 -21.80 -14.83
CA PHE A 87 23.89 -21.19 -16.07
C PHE A 87 24.03 -19.67 -16.05
N TRP A 88 23.77 -19.02 -14.93
CA TRP A 88 23.88 -17.57 -14.82
C TRP A 88 24.79 -17.22 -13.65
N PRO A 89 25.67 -16.21 -13.74
CA PRO A 89 26.29 -15.63 -12.57
C PRO A 89 25.19 -14.95 -11.77
N GLY A 90 24.28 -15.78 -11.19
CA GLY A 90 23.02 -15.36 -10.63
C GLY A 90 23.26 -14.70 -9.28
N ILE A 91 22.39 -13.78 -8.95
CA ILE A 91 22.29 -13.20 -7.62
C ILE A 91 21.68 -14.25 -6.70
N ASP A 92 22.28 -14.48 -5.53
CA ASP A 92 21.75 -15.37 -4.52
C ASP A 92 20.28 -15.03 -4.22
N TYR A 93 19.43 -16.05 -4.08
CA TYR A 93 18.01 -15.95 -3.79
C TYR A 93 17.16 -15.25 -4.87
N VAL A 94 17.63 -15.28 -6.10
CA VAL A 94 16.87 -14.99 -7.31
C VAL A 94 16.68 -16.27 -8.10
N ILE A 95 15.45 -16.75 -8.20
CA ILE A 95 15.08 -17.93 -8.97
C ILE A 95 14.55 -17.42 -10.30
N ARG A 96 15.25 -17.73 -11.39
CA ARG A 96 14.84 -17.34 -12.75
C ARG A 96 14.46 -18.57 -13.56
N LEU A 97 13.19 -18.66 -13.93
CA LEU A 97 12.61 -19.71 -14.74
C LEU A 97 12.31 -19.13 -16.14
N GLN A 98 12.73 -19.79 -17.18
CA GLN A 98 12.55 -19.30 -18.54
C GLN A 98 11.85 -20.33 -19.41
N SER A 99 10.85 -19.90 -20.15
CA SER A 99 10.20 -20.67 -21.21
C SER A 99 10.96 -20.51 -22.53
N PRO A 100 10.96 -21.53 -23.41
CA PRO A 100 11.43 -21.37 -24.78
C PRO A 100 10.52 -20.47 -25.64
N ARG A 101 9.28 -20.22 -25.20
CA ARG A 101 8.32 -19.35 -25.91
C ARG A 101 8.50 -17.90 -25.48
N PRO A 102 8.56 -16.94 -26.42
CA PRO A 102 8.60 -15.51 -26.08
C PRO A 102 7.40 -15.08 -25.26
N GLY A 103 7.62 -14.15 -24.34
CA GLY A 103 6.58 -13.60 -23.47
C GLY A 103 7.12 -12.57 -22.50
N PRO A 104 6.30 -12.07 -21.57
CA PRO A 104 6.71 -11.05 -20.63
C PRO A 104 7.71 -11.58 -19.61
N HIS A 105 8.47 -10.65 -19.02
CA HIS A 105 9.22 -10.90 -17.80
C HIS A 105 8.32 -10.56 -16.60
N VAL A 106 7.93 -11.58 -15.86
CA VAL A 106 7.09 -11.48 -14.66
C VAL A 106 7.96 -11.68 -13.43
N LEU A 107 7.88 -10.77 -12.47
CA LEU A 107 8.66 -10.82 -11.25
C LEU A 107 7.73 -10.81 -10.03
N ILE A 108 7.90 -11.79 -9.14
CA ILE A 108 7.28 -11.80 -7.80
C ILE A 108 8.40 -11.64 -6.79
N GLN A 109 8.29 -10.61 -5.95
CA GLN A 109 9.23 -10.35 -4.86
C GLN A 109 8.57 -10.61 -3.51
N ALA A 110 9.34 -11.18 -2.60
CA ALA A 110 9.00 -11.39 -1.21
C ALA A 110 10.14 -10.93 -0.31
N LEU A 111 9.86 -10.77 0.98
CA LEU A 111 10.85 -10.37 1.99
C LEU A 111 11.48 -9.00 1.68
N THR A 112 10.72 -8.07 1.16
CA THR A 112 11.11 -6.66 1.14
C THR A 112 11.40 -6.20 2.56
N HIS A 113 10.64 -6.70 3.53
CA HIS A 113 10.96 -6.65 4.96
C HIS A 113 11.11 -8.07 5.52
N GLY A 114 12.11 -8.26 6.38
CA GLY A 114 12.50 -9.59 6.85
C GLY A 114 11.48 -10.32 7.73
N ASN A 115 10.53 -9.60 8.30
CA ASN A 115 9.47 -10.12 9.18
C ASN A 115 8.13 -10.37 8.46
N GLU A 116 8.04 -10.16 7.16
CA GLU A 116 6.83 -10.33 6.36
C GLU A 116 6.83 -11.70 5.68
N LEU A 117 6.40 -12.73 6.42
CA LEU A 117 6.57 -14.13 6.05
C LEU A 117 5.69 -14.59 4.88
N CYS A 118 4.52 -13.96 4.69
CA CYS A 118 3.48 -14.40 3.75
C CYS A 118 4.01 -14.55 2.31
N GLY A 119 4.84 -13.60 1.86
CA GLY A 119 5.44 -13.63 0.52
C GLY A 119 6.46 -14.75 0.35
N ALA A 120 7.26 -15.03 1.40
CA ALA A 120 8.21 -16.15 1.38
C ALA A 120 7.47 -17.50 1.31
N ILE A 121 6.37 -17.63 2.04
CA ILE A 121 5.49 -18.81 1.99
C ILE A 121 4.87 -18.97 0.59
N ALA A 122 4.42 -17.86 -0.03
CA ALA A 122 3.86 -17.90 -1.36
C ALA A 122 4.89 -18.36 -2.42
N ILE A 123 6.13 -17.85 -2.37
CA ILE A 123 7.19 -18.30 -3.27
C ILE A 123 7.55 -19.76 -3.01
N ASP A 124 7.67 -20.18 -1.76
CA ASP A 124 7.94 -21.58 -1.40
C ASP A 124 6.83 -22.51 -1.91
N TYR A 125 5.56 -22.12 -1.76
CA TYR A 125 4.42 -22.84 -2.33
C TYR A 125 4.55 -22.99 -3.86
N LEU A 126 4.80 -21.92 -4.60
CA LEU A 126 4.96 -21.97 -6.05
C LEU A 126 6.09 -22.91 -6.46
N MET A 127 7.18 -22.92 -5.71
CA MET A 127 8.33 -23.80 -5.99
C MET A 127 8.01 -25.28 -5.70
N ARG A 128 7.29 -25.58 -4.62
CA ARG A 128 6.80 -26.93 -4.29
C ARG A 128 5.82 -27.45 -5.35
N GLU A 129 4.96 -26.57 -5.89
CA GLU A 129 4.09 -26.88 -7.04
C GLU A 129 4.83 -27.03 -8.36
N SER A 130 6.17 -26.98 -8.34
CA SER A 130 7.03 -27.15 -9.49
C SER A 130 6.69 -26.21 -10.66
N ILE A 131 6.38 -24.95 -10.33
CA ILE A 131 5.95 -23.95 -11.31
C ILE A 131 6.92 -23.84 -12.49
N ARG A 132 6.35 -23.74 -13.69
CA ARG A 132 7.11 -23.47 -14.94
C ARG A 132 6.34 -22.47 -15.78
N PRO A 133 7.00 -21.40 -16.28
CA PRO A 133 6.33 -20.46 -17.18
C PRO A 133 6.04 -21.12 -18.54
N GLU A 134 4.83 -20.93 -19.05
CA GLU A 134 4.46 -21.36 -20.40
C GLU A 134 5.10 -20.48 -21.48
N ARG A 135 5.35 -19.22 -21.15
CA ARG A 135 5.95 -18.20 -22.01
C ARG A 135 6.74 -17.19 -21.17
N GLY A 136 7.74 -16.55 -21.81
CA GLY A 136 8.52 -15.49 -21.18
C GLY A 136 9.42 -15.97 -20.05
N VAL A 137 9.57 -15.12 -19.05
CA VAL A 137 10.46 -15.33 -17.91
C VAL A 137 9.68 -15.10 -16.61
N LEU A 138 9.86 -15.99 -15.65
CA LEU A 138 9.41 -15.80 -14.27
C LEU A 138 10.63 -15.66 -13.35
N SER A 139 10.71 -14.53 -12.66
CA SER A 139 11.68 -14.30 -11.59
C SER A 139 10.98 -14.31 -10.24
N LEU A 140 11.42 -15.19 -9.33
CA LEU A 140 10.97 -15.24 -7.94
C LEU A 140 12.13 -14.75 -7.07
N VAL A 141 11.90 -13.72 -6.26
CA VAL A 141 12.96 -13.00 -5.56
C VAL A 141 12.67 -12.95 -4.06
N PHE A 142 13.64 -13.44 -3.28
CA PHE A 142 13.69 -13.14 -1.85
C PHE A 142 14.64 -11.94 -1.67
N ALA A 143 14.07 -10.78 -1.30
CA ALA A 143 14.80 -9.51 -1.32
C ALA A 143 15.75 -9.34 -0.15
N ASN A 144 15.28 -9.00 1.03
CA ASN A 144 16.09 -8.69 2.21
C ASN A 144 16.39 -9.95 3.06
N VAL A 145 17.15 -10.87 2.47
CA VAL A 145 17.47 -12.15 3.09
C VAL A 145 18.26 -11.98 4.39
N GLU A 146 19.11 -10.95 4.49
CA GLU A 146 19.91 -10.72 5.70
C GLU A 146 19.01 -10.30 6.88
N ALA A 147 17.98 -9.52 6.65
CA ALA A 147 16.96 -9.23 7.66
C ALA A 147 16.16 -10.49 8.02
N TYR A 148 15.72 -11.27 7.00
CA TYR A 148 14.99 -12.51 7.23
C TYR A 148 15.75 -13.54 8.06
N ARG A 149 17.06 -13.65 7.89
CA ARG A 149 17.92 -14.56 8.67
C ARG A 149 17.96 -14.25 10.18
N ARG A 150 17.55 -13.03 10.55
CA ARG A 150 17.43 -12.58 11.94
C ARG A 150 16.03 -12.83 12.50
N TRP A 151 15.18 -13.56 11.77
CA TRP A 151 13.83 -13.86 12.22
C TRP A 151 13.85 -14.59 13.57
N ASP A 152 13.11 -14.02 14.51
CA ASP A 152 12.92 -14.55 15.85
C ASP A 152 11.43 -14.43 16.20
N PRO A 153 10.71 -15.55 16.35
CA PRO A 153 9.28 -15.54 16.67
C PRO A 153 8.97 -14.96 18.05
N GLU A 154 9.95 -14.89 18.96
CA GLU A 154 9.78 -14.25 20.26
C GLU A 154 9.93 -12.72 20.17
N HIS A 155 10.63 -12.22 19.13
CA HIS A 155 10.83 -10.80 18.87
C HIS A 155 10.50 -10.44 17.40
N PRO A 156 9.27 -10.69 16.94
CA PRO A 156 8.95 -10.73 15.50
C PRO A 156 9.02 -9.36 14.81
N HIS A 157 9.07 -8.26 15.56
CA HIS A 157 9.24 -6.91 15.02
C HIS A 157 10.70 -6.50 14.83
N SER A 158 11.68 -7.27 15.35
CA SER A 158 13.08 -6.84 15.45
C SER A 158 13.84 -6.90 14.12
N ASN A 159 13.34 -7.63 13.13
CA ASN A 159 14.05 -7.95 11.89
C ASN A 159 13.39 -7.41 10.62
N ARG A 160 12.64 -6.31 10.72
CA ARG A 160 12.04 -5.65 9.55
C ARG A 160 13.10 -5.31 8.49
N TYR A 161 14.22 -4.74 8.92
CA TYR A 161 15.40 -4.45 8.09
C TYR A 161 16.69 -4.53 8.93
N CYS A 162 17.84 -4.45 8.28
CA CYS A 162 19.13 -4.46 8.96
C CYS A 162 19.61 -3.05 9.31
N ASP A 163 19.76 -2.20 8.30
CA ASP A 163 20.33 -0.86 8.40
C ASP A 163 19.29 0.22 8.07
N GLU A 164 18.48 0.03 7.01
CA GLU A 164 17.46 0.99 6.55
C GLU A 164 16.29 0.30 5.83
N ASP A 165 15.16 0.99 5.68
CA ASP A 165 14.01 0.43 5.00
C ASP A 165 14.29 0.21 3.50
N TYR A 166 14.36 -1.07 3.10
CA TYR A 166 14.61 -1.50 1.72
C TYR A 166 13.61 -0.90 0.73
N ASN A 167 12.37 -0.62 1.14
CA ASN A 167 11.35 -0.04 0.29
C ASN A 167 11.36 1.51 0.28
N ARG A 168 12.52 2.13 0.60
CA ARG A 168 12.76 3.58 0.53
C ARG A 168 14.01 3.96 -0.28
N VAL A 169 14.73 2.98 -0.79
CA VAL A 169 16.06 3.21 -1.42
C VAL A 169 16.02 3.20 -2.96
N TRP A 170 14.84 3.20 -3.57
CA TRP A 170 14.68 2.88 -4.99
C TRP A 170 14.79 4.07 -5.96
N SER A 171 15.05 5.31 -5.48
CA SER A 171 15.35 6.42 -6.38
C SER A 171 16.74 6.25 -7.02
N ASP A 172 16.91 6.75 -8.25
CA ASP A 172 18.19 6.70 -8.94
C ASP A 172 19.29 7.44 -8.19
N ASP A 173 18.96 8.57 -7.54
CA ASP A 173 19.92 9.33 -6.72
C ASP A 173 20.45 8.50 -5.54
N VAL A 174 19.56 7.75 -4.85
CA VAL A 174 19.96 6.88 -3.73
C VAL A 174 20.76 5.68 -4.23
N LEU A 175 20.29 5.00 -5.28
CA LEU A 175 20.97 3.81 -5.84
C LEU A 175 22.36 4.15 -6.38
N ASN A 176 22.56 5.33 -6.97
CA ASN A 176 23.84 5.78 -7.52
C ASN A 176 24.71 6.55 -6.52
N SER A 177 24.23 6.77 -5.30
CA SER A 177 24.96 7.50 -4.25
C SER A 177 26.15 6.69 -3.72
N THR A 178 27.00 7.36 -2.94
CA THR A 178 28.10 6.72 -2.19
C THR A 178 27.64 6.13 -0.86
N ARG A 179 26.36 6.25 -0.50
CA ARG A 179 25.80 5.60 0.69
C ARG A 179 26.01 4.08 0.60
N ASP A 180 26.16 3.46 1.75
CA ASP A 180 26.30 2.01 1.86
C ASP A 180 25.45 1.49 3.03
N SER A 181 24.67 0.46 2.73
CA SER A 181 23.90 -0.32 3.69
C SER A 181 23.66 -1.73 3.13
N ILE A 182 23.26 -2.65 3.97
CA ILE A 182 22.89 -4.01 3.56
C ILE A 182 21.77 -3.95 2.51
N GLU A 183 20.74 -3.17 2.79
CA GLU A 183 19.57 -2.99 1.93
C GLU A 183 19.94 -2.35 0.60
N LEU A 184 20.77 -1.30 0.62
CA LEU A 184 21.16 -0.59 -0.59
C LEU A 184 22.08 -1.44 -1.49
N ARG A 185 23.01 -2.20 -0.91
CA ARG A 185 23.79 -3.19 -1.69
C ARG A 185 22.89 -4.22 -2.36
N ARG A 186 21.87 -4.71 -1.64
CA ARG A 186 20.91 -5.65 -2.18
C ARG A 186 20.03 -5.04 -3.27
N ALA A 187 19.54 -3.83 -3.09
CA ALA A 187 18.75 -3.11 -4.08
C ALA A 187 19.56 -2.87 -5.38
N ARG A 188 20.80 -2.44 -5.26
CA ARG A 188 21.72 -2.29 -6.41
C ARG A 188 21.92 -3.61 -7.17
N ALA A 189 22.10 -4.71 -6.46
CA ALA A 189 22.24 -6.01 -7.08
C ALA A 189 20.99 -6.45 -7.83
N LEU A 190 19.79 -6.13 -7.32
CA LEU A 190 18.51 -6.53 -7.92
C LEU A 190 17.99 -5.55 -8.97
N CYS A 191 18.53 -4.33 -9.03
CA CYS A 191 18.02 -3.22 -9.83
C CYS A 191 17.78 -3.62 -11.30
N ALA A 192 18.73 -4.29 -11.96
CA ALA A 192 18.60 -4.69 -13.35
C ALA A 192 17.46 -5.71 -13.59
N TYR A 193 17.20 -6.59 -12.62
CA TYR A 193 16.08 -7.54 -12.72
C TYR A 193 14.75 -6.80 -12.62
N ILE A 194 14.65 -5.87 -11.67
CA ILE A 194 13.44 -5.08 -11.43
C ILE A 194 13.16 -4.17 -12.62
N ASP A 195 14.18 -3.46 -13.12
CA ASP A 195 14.05 -2.57 -14.28
C ASP A 195 13.69 -3.31 -15.59
N SER A 196 13.95 -4.61 -15.68
CA SER A 196 13.62 -5.44 -16.85
C SER A 196 12.27 -6.14 -16.76
N ALA A 197 11.54 -6.02 -15.65
CA ALA A 197 10.24 -6.66 -15.48
C ALA A 197 9.12 -5.90 -16.21
N ASP A 198 8.30 -6.63 -16.97
CA ASP A 198 7.06 -6.10 -17.54
C ASP A 198 5.95 -6.07 -16.49
N PHE A 199 5.94 -7.06 -15.58
CA PHE A 199 4.98 -7.18 -14.50
C PHE A 199 5.71 -7.47 -13.18
N LEU A 200 5.41 -6.68 -12.14
CA LEU A 200 5.98 -6.85 -10.82
C LEU A 200 4.88 -6.94 -9.75
N LEU A 201 4.96 -7.97 -8.91
CA LEU A 201 4.17 -8.13 -7.69
C LEU A 201 5.10 -8.15 -6.49
N ASP A 202 4.97 -7.15 -5.60
CA ASP A 202 5.72 -7.05 -4.34
C ASP A 202 4.81 -7.51 -3.19
N LEU A 203 5.21 -8.57 -2.49
CA LEU A 203 4.41 -9.22 -1.46
C LEU A 203 4.81 -8.73 -0.08
N HIS A 204 3.89 -8.03 0.56
CA HIS A 204 4.00 -7.44 1.90
C HIS A 204 2.86 -7.87 2.82
N SER A 205 2.97 -7.47 4.07
CA SER A 205 1.93 -7.53 5.07
C SER A 205 2.08 -6.38 6.06
N MET A 206 1.13 -6.21 6.98
CA MET A 206 1.04 -5.06 7.88
C MET A 206 1.27 -5.46 9.34
N SER A 207 1.88 -4.57 10.12
CA SER A 207 2.10 -4.80 11.56
C SER A 207 0.80 -4.75 12.37
N ALA A 208 -0.12 -3.85 12.01
CA ALA A 208 -1.42 -3.72 12.66
C ALA A 208 -2.50 -4.55 11.94
N PRO A 209 -3.52 -5.05 12.66
CA PRO A 209 -4.67 -5.69 12.05
C PRO A 209 -5.34 -4.79 11.01
N CYS A 210 -5.50 -5.31 9.80
CA CYS A 210 -6.14 -4.61 8.70
C CYS A 210 -6.58 -5.63 7.66
N GLU A 211 -7.71 -5.39 6.96
CA GLU A 211 -8.06 -6.19 5.79
C GLU A 211 -6.96 -6.09 4.72
N PRO A 212 -6.74 -7.14 3.93
CA PRO A 212 -5.79 -7.11 2.83
C PRO A 212 -6.10 -5.98 1.84
N LEU A 213 -5.06 -5.30 1.36
CA LEU A 213 -5.18 -4.23 0.37
C LEU A 213 -4.07 -4.28 -0.69
N MET A 214 -4.39 -3.81 -1.89
CA MET A 214 -3.42 -3.60 -2.96
C MET A 214 -2.98 -2.15 -2.98
N VAL A 215 -1.69 -1.90 -2.99
CA VAL A 215 -1.11 -0.57 -3.16
C VAL A 215 -0.79 -0.35 -4.64
N CYS A 216 -1.45 0.64 -5.23
CA CYS A 216 -1.23 1.12 -6.58
C CYS A 216 -0.50 2.46 -6.50
N GLY A 217 0.77 2.49 -6.84
CA GLY A 217 1.56 3.73 -6.86
C GLY A 217 1.05 4.67 -7.96
N VAL A 218 0.64 5.87 -7.60
CA VAL A 218 0.08 6.85 -8.57
C VAL A 218 1.03 7.98 -8.90
N ARG A 219 2.28 7.87 -8.47
CA ARG A 219 3.31 8.86 -8.78
C ARG A 219 3.43 9.02 -10.31
N GLU A 220 3.59 10.25 -10.76
CA GLU A 220 3.76 10.59 -12.18
C GLU A 220 2.63 10.11 -13.12
N GLY A 221 1.48 9.68 -12.57
CA GLY A 221 0.32 9.24 -13.35
C GLY A 221 0.27 7.75 -13.67
N GLY A 222 1.27 6.95 -13.24
CA GLY A 222 1.32 5.49 -13.52
C GLY A 222 0.27 4.64 -12.81
N GLY A 223 -0.48 5.19 -11.87
CA GLY A 223 -1.38 4.45 -11.00
C GLY A 223 -2.59 3.81 -11.66
N LEU A 224 -3.08 4.35 -12.78
CA LEU A 224 -4.26 3.77 -13.45
C LEU A 224 -3.99 2.37 -13.96
N LYS A 225 -2.83 2.10 -14.58
CA LYS A 225 -2.46 0.77 -15.05
C LYS A 225 -2.31 -0.25 -13.90
N ALA A 226 -1.84 0.20 -12.73
CA ALA A 226 -1.77 -0.62 -11.53
C ALA A 226 -3.18 -0.94 -10.98
N VAL A 227 -4.10 0.03 -11.00
CA VAL A 227 -5.51 -0.19 -10.64
C VAL A 227 -6.19 -1.16 -11.62
N GLU A 228 -5.97 -1.01 -12.93
CA GLU A 228 -6.52 -1.91 -13.95
C GLU A 228 -6.02 -3.34 -13.76
N LEU A 229 -4.71 -3.52 -13.55
CA LEU A 229 -4.13 -4.82 -13.21
C LEU A 229 -4.78 -5.40 -11.96
N SER A 230 -4.84 -4.63 -10.87
CA SER A 230 -5.41 -5.09 -9.60
C SER A 230 -6.87 -5.51 -9.73
N ARG A 231 -7.67 -4.75 -10.50
CA ARG A 231 -9.07 -5.10 -10.82
C ARG A 231 -9.17 -6.41 -11.60
N ALA A 232 -8.28 -6.65 -12.54
CA ALA A 232 -8.25 -7.89 -13.31
C ALA A 232 -7.90 -9.11 -12.43
N LEU A 233 -7.14 -8.93 -11.36
CA LEU A 233 -6.83 -9.99 -10.40
C LEU A 233 -8.02 -10.33 -9.48
N GLY A 234 -8.91 -9.36 -9.18
CA GLY A 234 -10.11 -9.56 -8.38
C GLY A 234 -9.87 -9.92 -6.92
N LEU A 235 -8.67 -9.60 -6.38
CA LEU A 235 -8.24 -9.80 -5.00
C LEU A 235 -7.07 -8.83 -4.72
N PRO A 236 -6.95 -8.23 -3.52
CA PRO A 236 -7.93 -8.18 -2.43
C PRO A 236 -9.11 -7.22 -2.73
N ARG A 237 -10.02 -7.06 -1.76
CA ARG A 237 -11.16 -6.15 -1.88
C ARG A 237 -10.76 -4.69 -2.02
N TRP A 238 -9.74 -4.25 -1.30
CA TRP A 238 -9.33 -2.86 -1.21
C TRP A 238 -8.16 -2.54 -2.12
N LEU A 239 -8.31 -1.50 -2.94
CA LEU A 239 -7.25 -0.94 -3.78
C LEU A 239 -6.91 0.46 -3.27
N MET A 240 -5.68 0.69 -2.87
CA MET A 240 -5.21 1.98 -2.41
C MET A 240 -4.40 2.68 -3.49
N MET A 241 -4.86 3.83 -3.94
CA MET A 241 -4.09 4.74 -4.80
C MET A 241 -3.29 5.69 -3.90
N ASP A 242 -1.98 5.55 -3.89
CA ASP A 242 -1.09 6.29 -3.00
C ASP A 242 0.04 6.99 -3.78
N THR A 243 0.28 8.26 -3.48
CA THR A 243 1.31 9.09 -4.14
C THR A 243 2.73 8.82 -3.65
N GLY A 244 2.93 7.82 -2.79
CA GLY A 244 4.23 7.42 -2.30
C GLY A 244 4.50 7.80 -0.84
N HIS A 245 5.77 7.71 -0.45
CA HIS A 245 6.21 7.96 0.91
C HIS A 245 7.26 9.08 0.95
N ALA A 246 7.13 10.00 1.92
CA ALA A 246 8.05 11.13 2.06
C ALA A 246 9.50 10.69 2.35
N ALA A 247 9.68 9.54 3.03
CA ALA A 247 11.00 9.02 3.40
C ALA A 247 11.81 8.41 2.24
N GLY A 248 11.19 8.19 1.05
CA GLY A 248 11.89 7.65 -0.11
C GLY A 248 11.01 6.90 -1.10
N LEU A 249 11.56 6.60 -2.27
CA LEU A 249 10.87 5.93 -3.36
C LEU A 249 10.71 4.44 -3.05
N ARG A 250 9.49 3.93 -3.25
CA ARG A 250 9.20 2.49 -3.22
C ARG A 250 9.56 1.84 -4.55
N MET A 251 9.83 0.55 -4.52
CA MET A 251 10.18 -0.23 -5.72
C MET A 251 9.09 -0.15 -6.80
N ILE A 252 7.82 -0.24 -6.42
CA ILE A 252 6.68 -0.17 -7.36
C ILE A 252 6.51 1.20 -8.05
N GLU A 253 7.23 2.21 -7.62
CA GLU A 253 7.20 3.57 -8.18
C GLU A 253 8.43 3.89 -9.03
N ARG A 254 9.23 2.86 -9.33
CA ARG A 254 10.48 3.05 -10.03
C ARG A 254 10.26 3.12 -11.55
N ARG A 255 10.84 4.14 -12.20
CA ARG A 255 10.99 4.28 -13.67
C ARG A 255 9.72 3.90 -14.46
N ALA A 256 9.81 2.84 -15.29
CA ALA A 256 8.72 2.39 -16.17
C ALA A 256 7.42 2.05 -15.42
N PHE A 257 7.49 1.67 -14.14
CA PHE A 257 6.29 1.41 -13.33
C PHE A 257 5.52 2.69 -13.01
N ALA A 258 6.21 3.81 -12.80
CA ALA A 258 5.59 5.12 -12.56
C ALA A 258 5.15 5.81 -13.86
N ASP A 259 5.81 5.54 -14.98
CA ASP A 259 5.52 6.16 -16.27
C ASP A 259 4.17 5.65 -16.83
N PRO A 260 3.16 6.52 -17.02
CA PRO A 260 1.85 6.11 -17.55
C PRO A 260 1.90 5.60 -18.99
N HIS A 261 2.94 5.96 -19.75
CA HIS A 261 3.11 5.57 -21.16
C HIS A 261 3.94 4.29 -21.33
N ALA A 262 4.61 3.82 -20.29
CA ALA A 262 5.33 2.56 -20.31
C ALA A 262 4.38 1.38 -20.13
N GLY A 263 4.67 0.26 -20.81
CA GLY A 263 3.88 -0.97 -20.68
C GLY A 263 4.10 -1.72 -19.37
N ALA A 264 5.22 -1.47 -18.68
CA ALA A 264 5.51 -2.15 -17.42
C ALA A 264 4.59 -1.67 -16.29
N VAL A 265 4.16 -2.62 -15.43
CA VAL A 265 3.25 -2.33 -14.32
C VAL A 265 3.70 -3.05 -13.06
N ALA A 266 3.62 -2.35 -11.92
CA ALA A 266 3.93 -2.91 -10.61
C ALA A 266 2.77 -2.67 -9.63
N VAL A 267 2.52 -3.66 -8.78
CA VAL A 267 1.58 -3.59 -7.67
C VAL A 267 2.21 -4.17 -6.41
N LEU A 268 1.77 -3.69 -5.25
CA LEU A 268 2.23 -4.18 -3.96
C LEU A 268 1.01 -4.70 -3.18
N LEU A 269 1.10 -5.92 -2.70
CA LEU A 269 0.11 -6.50 -1.81
C LEU A 269 0.48 -6.22 -0.36
N GLU A 270 -0.46 -5.74 0.42
CA GLU A 270 -0.48 -5.80 1.88
C GLU A 270 -1.47 -6.89 2.28
N ALA A 271 -0.97 -8.07 2.65
CA ALA A 271 -1.77 -9.29 2.76
C ALA A 271 -2.62 -9.42 4.03
N GLY A 272 -2.59 -8.43 4.92
CA GLY A 272 -3.21 -8.46 6.24
C GLY A 272 -2.16 -8.35 7.35
N GLN A 273 -2.50 -8.72 8.58
CA GLN A 273 -1.57 -8.69 9.72
C GLN A 273 -0.44 -9.72 9.52
N HIS A 274 0.82 -9.34 9.78
CA HIS A 274 2.04 -10.05 9.40
C HIS A 274 2.00 -11.58 9.59
N TRP A 275 1.46 -12.05 10.71
CA TRP A 275 1.63 -13.44 11.14
C TRP A 275 0.34 -14.24 11.26
N GLU A 276 -0.78 -13.66 10.82
CA GLU A 276 -2.03 -14.40 10.70
C GLU A 276 -1.95 -15.42 9.54
N MET A 277 -2.47 -16.62 9.75
CA MET A 277 -2.50 -17.69 8.74
C MET A 277 -3.16 -17.24 7.43
N SER A 278 -4.15 -16.37 7.53
CA SER A 278 -4.89 -15.80 6.39
C SER A 278 -3.99 -15.07 5.39
N THR A 279 -2.91 -14.41 5.85
CA THR A 279 -2.01 -13.62 5.01
C THR A 279 -1.23 -14.48 4.01
N ALA A 280 -0.83 -15.68 4.44
CA ALA A 280 -0.17 -16.64 3.55
C ALA A 280 -1.10 -17.07 2.41
N GLN A 281 -2.39 -17.34 2.73
CA GLN A 281 -3.37 -17.73 1.72
C GLN A 281 -3.66 -16.59 0.74
N VAL A 282 -3.78 -15.35 1.21
CA VAL A 282 -3.97 -14.16 0.35
C VAL A 282 -2.78 -14.00 -0.59
N ALA A 283 -1.54 -14.12 -0.09
CA ALA A 283 -0.33 -14.00 -0.90
C ALA A 283 -0.21 -15.10 -1.95
N ILE A 284 -0.56 -16.36 -1.61
CA ILE A 284 -0.58 -17.49 -2.54
C ILE A 284 -1.63 -17.25 -3.64
N ASP A 285 -2.87 -16.99 -3.26
CA ASP A 285 -3.98 -16.84 -4.22
C ASP A 285 -3.75 -15.67 -5.17
N LEU A 286 -3.25 -14.53 -4.65
CA LEU A 286 -2.93 -13.38 -5.49
C LEU A 286 -1.78 -13.71 -6.45
N SER A 287 -0.74 -14.39 -5.99
CA SER A 287 0.37 -14.82 -6.85
C SER A 287 -0.11 -15.73 -7.99
N LEU A 288 -0.98 -16.70 -7.70
CA LEU A 288 -1.57 -17.59 -8.70
C LEU A 288 -2.39 -16.82 -9.75
N ARG A 289 -3.23 -15.87 -9.31
CA ARG A 289 -4.04 -15.02 -10.21
C ARG A 289 -3.16 -14.11 -11.05
N PHE A 290 -2.13 -13.52 -10.47
CA PHE A 290 -1.16 -12.68 -11.16
C PHE A 290 -0.43 -13.46 -12.26
N LEU A 291 0.03 -14.67 -11.98
CA LEU A 291 0.70 -15.54 -12.95
C LEU A 291 -0.24 -16.01 -14.08
N ALA A 292 -1.51 -16.25 -13.77
CA ALA A 292 -2.51 -16.57 -14.77
C ALA A 292 -2.85 -15.37 -15.66
N HIS A 293 -3.02 -14.19 -15.06
CA HIS A 293 -3.33 -12.95 -15.80
C HIS A 293 -2.21 -12.57 -16.77
N THR A 294 -0.95 -12.69 -16.36
CA THR A 294 0.23 -12.40 -17.20
C THR A 294 0.49 -13.48 -18.27
N GLY A 295 -0.29 -14.56 -18.28
CA GLY A 295 -0.09 -15.70 -19.17
C GLY A 295 1.17 -16.52 -18.87
N THR A 296 1.70 -16.37 -17.65
CA THR A 296 2.85 -17.15 -17.18
C THR A 296 2.48 -18.61 -16.95
N VAL A 297 1.27 -18.85 -16.44
CA VAL A 297 0.71 -20.21 -16.24
C VAL A 297 -0.69 -20.30 -16.86
N PRO A 298 -1.16 -21.53 -17.15
CA PRO A 298 -2.55 -21.71 -17.64
C PRO A 298 -3.56 -21.23 -16.59
N PRO A 299 -4.60 -20.47 -16.98
CA PRO A 299 -5.62 -20.02 -16.04
C PRO A 299 -6.27 -21.16 -15.24
N ARG A 300 -6.53 -22.32 -15.87
CA ARG A 300 -7.10 -23.49 -15.19
C ARG A 300 -6.18 -24.04 -14.11
N TRP A 301 -4.88 -24.02 -14.35
CA TRP A 301 -3.89 -24.47 -13.36
C TRP A 301 -3.91 -23.58 -12.11
N ALA A 302 -3.95 -22.28 -12.28
CA ALA A 302 -4.06 -21.33 -11.16
C ALA A 302 -5.41 -21.45 -10.45
N GLN A 303 -6.53 -21.45 -11.20
CA GLN A 303 -7.89 -21.52 -10.64
C GLN A 303 -8.11 -22.77 -9.79
N SER A 304 -7.55 -23.94 -10.18
CA SER A 304 -7.67 -25.18 -9.40
C SER A 304 -6.96 -25.15 -8.05
N ARG A 305 -6.15 -24.14 -7.80
CA ARG A 305 -5.33 -23.94 -6.59
C ARG A 305 -5.75 -22.74 -5.76
N CYS A 306 -6.48 -21.80 -6.36
CA CYS A 306 -7.04 -20.66 -5.64
C CYS A 306 -8.18 -21.13 -4.71
N VAL A 307 -8.15 -20.65 -3.47
CA VAL A 307 -9.13 -20.95 -2.44
C VAL A 307 -10.07 -19.77 -2.21
N LEU A 308 -9.55 -18.54 -2.28
CA LEU A 308 -10.32 -17.34 -2.00
C LEU A 308 -11.21 -16.95 -3.19
N PRO A 309 -12.45 -16.48 -2.94
CA PRO A 309 -13.32 -16.01 -4.00
C PRO A 309 -12.80 -14.72 -4.64
N THR A 310 -13.27 -14.42 -5.84
CA THR A 310 -13.12 -13.08 -6.41
C THR A 310 -14.00 -12.09 -5.64
N THR A 311 -13.47 -10.91 -5.36
CA THR A 311 -14.15 -9.86 -4.58
C THR A 311 -14.55 -8.69 -5.48
N HIS A 312 -15.64 -8.00 -5.12
CA HIS A 312 -15.93 -6.67 -5.68
C HIS A 312 -14.96 -5.66 -5.03
N GLN A 313 -14.09 -5.08 -5.84
CA GLN A 313 -13.04 -4.22 -5.36
C GLN A 313 -13.51 -2.78 -5.21
N GLN A 314 -13.03 -2.12 -4.16
CA GLN A 314 -13.26 -0.72 -3.82
C GLN A 314 -11.93 0.03 -3.89
N VAL A 315 -11.95 1.23 -4.45
CA VAL A 315 -10.76 2.05 -4.61
C VAL A 315 -10.74 3.15 -3.56
N ILE A 316 -9.65 3.27 -2.84
CA ILE A 316 -9.36 4.35 -1.89
C ILE A 316 -8.30 5.24 -2.51
N GLN A 317 -8.61 6.51 -2.70
CA GLN A 317 -7.61 7.51 -3.04
C GLN A 317 -7.05 8.11 -1.75
N VAL A 318 -5.76 7.93 -1.50
CA VAL A 318 -5.05 8.64 -0.44
C VAL A 318 -4.99 10.12 -0.79
N THR A 319 -5.45 10.96 0.12
CA THR A 319 -5.48 12.42 -0.06
C THR A 319 -4.41 13.12 0.75
N GLU A 320 -4.04 12.54 1.90
CA GLU A 320 -3.08 13.13 2.83
C GLU A 320 -2.38 12.05 3.64
N ALA A 321 -1.10 12.22 3.90
CA ALA A 321 -0.31 11.42 4.83
C ALA A 321 -0.07 12.24 6.10
N VAL A 322 -0.53 11.73 7.24
CA VAL A 322 -0.29 12.33 8.55
C VAL A 322 1.03 11.80 9.09
N THR A 323 1.97 12.70 9.35
CA THR A 323 3.31 12.39 9.82
C THR A 323 3.49 12.96 11.22
N ALA A 324 3.98 12.16 12.17
CA ALA A 324 4.30 12.64 13.52
C ALA A 324 5.38 13.73 13.44
N GLN A 325 5.12 14.86 14.05
CA GLN A 325 6.08 15.98 14.14
C GLN A 325 6.88 15.93 15.44
N SER A 326 6.32 15.29 16.47
CA SER A 326 6.94 15.16 17.77
C SER A 326 6.74 13.75 18.35
N LEU A 327 7.31 13.50 19.54
CA LEU A 327 7.07 12.28 20.31
C LEU A 327 5.74 12.35 21.11
N ASP A 328 5.07 13.50 21.09
CA ASP A 328 3.79 13.73 21.80
C ASP A 328 2.57 13.34 20.95
N PHE A 329 2.79 12.60 19.86
CA PHE A 329 1.69 12.08 19.05
C PHE A 329 0.90 11.03 19.84
N VAL A 330 -0.41 11.27 19.99
CA VAL A 330 -1.34 10.37 20.68
C VAL A 330 -2.60 10.14 19.88
N TRP A 331 -3.07 8.92 19.85
CA TRP A 331 -4.37 8.56 19.29
C TRP A 331 -5.48 8.94 20.26
N LEU A 332 -6.59 9.44 19.75
CA LEU A 332 -7.78 9.79 20.54
C LEU A 332 -8.84 8.68 20.57
N GLY A 333 -8.61 7.59 19.86
CA GLY A 333 -9.45 6.40 19.82
C GLY A 333 -8.66 5.16 19.39
N GLU A 334 -9.34 4.01 19.43
CA GLU A 334 -8.83 2.76 18.92
C GLU A 334 -9.29 2.57 17.47
N TYR A 335 -8.47 3.01 16.52
CA TYR A 335 -8.78 2.91 15.10
C TYR A 335 -8.16 1.66 14.48
N GLN A 336 -8.93 1.03 13.60
CA GLN A 336 -8.47 -0.09 12.76
C GLN A 336 -8.08 0.41 11.37
N GLY A 337 -7.28 -0.37 10.67
CA GLY A 337 -7.02 -0.10 9.26
C GLY A 337 -8.30 -0.17 8.44
N LEU A 338 -8.49 0.80 7.53
CA LEU A 338 -9.66 0.95 6.65
C LEU A 338 -10.97 1.31 7.36
N GLU A 339 -10.91 1.72 8.62
CA GLU A 339 -12.08 2.26 9.33
C GLU A 339 -12.56 3.55 8.67
N ILE A 340 -13.90 3.67 8.51
CA ILE A 340 -14.54 4.86 7.94
C ILE A 340 -15.07 5.73 9.06
N VAL A 341 -14.58 6.96 9.15
CA VAL A 341 -15.06 7.98 10.10
C VAL A 341 -16.08 8.85 9.36
N PRO A 342 -17.37 8.83 9.79
CA PRO A 342 -18.44 9.43 8.99
C PRO A 342 -18.40 10.97 8.98
N ASP A 343 -17.99 11.61 10.08
CA ASP A 343 -18.11 13.05 10.21
C ASP A 343 -16.78 13.76 9.89
N GLN A 344 -16.86 14.82 9.10
CA GLN A 344 -15.76 15.76 8.88
C GLN A 344 -15.41 16.49 10.18
N GLY A 345 -14.13 16.71 10.43
CA GLY A 345 -13.65 17.43 11.62
C GLY A 345 -13.59 16.58 12.89
N THR A 346 -13.85 15.27 12.78
CA THR A 346 -13.67 14.34 13.91
C THR A 346 -12.21 14.26 14.30
N PRO A 347 -11.82 14.60 15.54
CA PRO A 347 -10.46 14.50 16.00
C PRO A 347 -10.08 13.02 16.19
N VAL A 348 -9.06 12.56 15.46
CA VAL A 348 -8.59 11.17 15.51
C VAL A 348 -7.27 11.01 16.24
N ALA A 349 -6.45 12.06 16.28
CA ALA A 349 -5.17 12.07 16.98
C ALA A 349 -4.80 13.50 17.41
N ARG A 350 -3.77 13.61 18.22
CA ARG A 350 -3.16 14.89 18.61
C ARG A 350 -1.64 14.73 18.57
N ASP A 351 -0.92 15.77 18.12
CA ASP A 351 0.53 15.85 18.12
C ASP A 351 0.94 17.17 18.81
N GLY A 352 1.29 17.10 20.10
CA GLY A 352 1.40 18.27 20.95
C GLY A 352 0.05 19.03 21.04
N ASP A 353 0.04 20.31 20.64
CA ASP A 353 -1.16 21.14 20.60
C ASP A 353 -1.96 21.00 19.27
N LEU A 354 -1.41 20.33 18.27
CA LEU A 354 -2.06 20.13 16.99
C LEU A 354 -3.12 19.03 17.06
N SER A 355 -4.37 19.36 16.81
CA SER A 355 -5.44 18.38 16.65
C SER A 355 -5.47 17.89 15.20
N ILE A 356 -5.43 16.57 15.00
CA ILE A 356 -5.48 15.89 13.71
C ILE A 356 -6.91 15.39 13.52
N CYS A 357 -7.64 16.02 12.58
CA CYS A 357 -9.06 15.75 12.34
C CYS A 357 -9.29 15.22 10.92
N THR A 358 -10.38 14.47 10.74
CA THR A 358 -10.82 14.01 9.40
C THR A 358 -11.10 15.20 8.48
N PRO A 359 -10.50 15.26 7.29
CA PRO A 359 -10.62 16.42 6.40
C PRO A 359 -11.95 16.51 5.63
N TYR A 360 -12.74 15.43 5.61
CA TYR A 360 -14.04 15.34 4.93
C TYR A 360 -14.90 14.23 5.54
N PRO A 361 -16.22 14.16 5.24
CA PRO A 361 -17.07 13.08 5.68
C PRO A 361 -16.69 11.75 5.02
N ASP A 362 -17.03 10.63 5.66
CA ASP A 362 -16.71 9.26 5.23
C ASP A 362 -15.21 9.05 4.98
N CYS A 363 -14.38 9.65 5.84
CA CYS A 363 -12.93 9.57 5.73
C CYS A 363 -12.41 8.18 6.12
N VAL A 364 -11.70 7.53 5.20
CA VAL A 364 -11.06 6.23 5.46
C VAL A 364 -9.72 6.44 6.17
N LEU A 365 -9.52 5.78 7.30
CA LEU A 365 -8.24 5.76 8.03
C LEU A 365 -7.38 4.63 7.47
N VAL A 366 -6.39 4.97 6.65
CA VAL A 366 -5.56 3.99 5.98
C VAL A 366 -4.28 3.73 6.76
N MET A 367 -4.06 2.47 7.14
CA MET A 367 -2.87 1.96 7.81
C MET A 367 -2.46 2.79 9.05
N PRO A 368 -3.36 3.02 10.03
CA PRO A 368 -2.98 3.67 11.29
C PRO A 368 -1.91 2.82 11.98
N THR A 369 -0.78 3.45 12.34
CA THR A 369 0.30 2.74 13.02
C THR A 369 0.25 3.02 14.53
N ARG A 370 0.42 1.96 15.33
CA ARG A 370 0.52 2.04 16.80
C ARG A 370 1.90 1.61 17.29
N ALA A 371 2.82 1.26 16.37
CA ALA A 371 4.19 0.91 16.71
C ALA A 371 4.95 2.10 17.32
N ARG A 372 6.10 1.84 17.95
CA ARG A 372 7.04 2.90 18.28
C ARG A 372 7.36 3.71 17.04
N PHE A 373 7.33 5.02 17.17
CA PHE A 373 7.55 5.95 16.06
C PHE A 373 8.61 6.99 16.43
N ALA A 374 9.13 7.66 15.42
CA ALA A 374 9.98 8.82 15.53
C ALA A 374 9.34 10.01 14.77
N PRO A 375 9.69 11.25 15.11
CA PRO A 375 9.32 12.40 14.29
C PRO A 375 9.72 12.17 12.82
N GLY A 376 8.82 12.52 11.89
CA GLY A 376 8.98 12.25 10.47
C GLY A 376 8.36 10.93 9.99
N GLN A 377 7.88 10.07 10.87
CA GLN A 377 7.21 8.82 10.50
C GLN A 377 5.73 9.06 10.20
N THR A 378 5.24 8.43 9.13
CA THR A 378 3.80 8.45 8.79
C THR A 378 3.02 7.61 9.81
N MET A 379 2.02 8.24 10.43
CA MET A 379 1.16 7.64 11.44
C MET A 379 -0.12 7.06 10.86
N LEU A 380 -0.69 7.71 9.86
CA LEU A 380 -1.83 7.24 9.06
C LEU A 380 -1.89 7.97 7.72
N ARG A 381 -2.80 7.54 6.86
CA ARG A 381 -3.20 8.30 5.68
C ARG A 381 -4.71 8.50 5.71
N PHE A 382 -5.17 9.67 5.30
CA PHE A 382 -6.58 9.90 5.02
C PHE A 382 -6.89 9.48 3.59
N GLY A 383 -7.96 8.72 3.41
CA GLY A 383 -8.40 8.20 2.12
C GLY A 383 -9.86 8.48 1.84
N ARG A 384 -10.19 8.65 0.56
CA ARG A 384 -11.54 8.81 0.06
C ARG A 384 -11.91 7.61 -0.80
N LEU A 385 -13.09 7.04 -0.59
CA LEU A 385 -13.67 6.05 -1.50
C LEU A 385 -14.03 6.71 -2.84
N LEU A 386 -13.70 6.01 -3.96
CA LEU A 386 -13.99 6.41 -5.33
C LEU A 386 -15.16 5.61 -5.92
#